data_67f0873ba4d8655f94058f89265f0c0f
#
_entry.id   67f0873ba4d8655f94058f89265f0c0f
#
_cell.length_a   1.000
_cell.length_b   1.000
_cell.length_c   1.000
_cell.angle_alpha   90.00
_cell.angle_beta   90.00
_cell.angle_gamma   90.00
#
_symmetry.space_group_name_H-M   'P 1'
#
loop_
_entity.id
_entity.type
_entity.pdbx_description
1 polymer ?
#
loop_
_entity_poly.entity_id
_entity_poly.type
_entity_poly.pdbx_seq_one_letter_code
_entity_poly.pdbx_strand_id
1 'polypeptide(L)'
;MLVVNNISFGYSKNKIVLKKFSFTLKEGEHLCVMGESGCGKSTLLKAIYGLLNLNSGNIFWKENEVLGPKFHLVPGMNFFKYVAQDFDLMPYISVSENIKKFLSRFYPEESEKRTQELLEVIEMKAFENTKVKNLSGGQKQRVAIARALAKEPELLLLDEPFGQIDNFKKNSLRRNLFAYLKNKNITCIVATHDKNDALSFADKLIVIRNNKILVNNHPLEIYKDPKEKYVAALFDDVNEVTVGRQSVLRYPHQIKIVEKSEKNATVINSYFKGSYWLIEAE
;
A
#
# COMPACT_ATOMS: atom_id res chain seq x y z
N MET A 1 11.90 10.22 -10.81
CA MET A 1 10.49 10.01 -11.17
C MET A 1 10.32 8.60 -11.71
N LEU A 2 9.28 7.87 -11.26
CA LEU A 2 8.85 6.61 -11.87
C LEU A 2 7.88 6.90 -13.03
N VAL A 3 8.10 6.26 -14.17
CA VAL A 3 7.20 6.31 -15.33
C VAL A 3 6.81 4.88 -15.68
N VAL A 4 5.55 4.57 -15.60
CA VAL A 4 4.95 3.31 -16.07
C VAL A 4 4.18 3.63 -17.34
N ASN A 5 4.59 3.04 -18.46
CA ASN A 5 4.08 3.42 -19.77
C ASN A 5 3.46 2.21 -20.48
N ASN A 6 2.13 2.19 -20.52
CA ASN A 6 1.32 1.25 -21.28
C ASN A 6 1.67 -0.23 -21.07
N ILE A 7 2.04 -0.58 -19.82
CA ILE A 7 2.46 -1.93 -19.50
C ILE A 7 1.30 -2.93 -19.54
N SER A 8 1.60 -4.11 -20.07
CA SER A 8 0.69 -5.26 -20.00
C SER A 8 1.48 -6.50 -19.56
N PHE A 9 0.84 -7.32 -18.73
CA PHE A 9 1.43 -8.56 -18.24
C PHE A 9 0.35 -9.62 -18.00
N GLY A 10 0.70 -10.87 -18.32
CA GLY A 10 -0.09 -12.05 -18.01
C GLY A 10 0.81 -13.24 -17.70
N TYR A 11 0.42 -14.05 -16.72
CA TYR A 11 1.15 -15.30 -16.39
C TYR A 11 1.02 -16.37 -17.48
N SER A 12 0.01 -16.26 -18.35
CA SER A 12 -0.16 -17.06 -19.55
C SER A 12 -0.86 -16.24 -20.62
N LYS A 13 -0.86 -16.71 -21.89
CA LYS A 13 -1.53 -16.00 -23.00
C LYS A 13 -3.00 -15.67 -22.70
N ASN A 14 -3.69 -16.53 -21.93
CA ASN A 14 -5.11 -16.40 -21.62
C ASN A 14 -5.39 -15.73 -20.26
N LYS A 15 -4.37 -15.45 -19.44
CA LYS A 15 -4.51 -14.86 -18.09
C LYS A 15 -3.77 -13.54 -18.01
N ILE A 16 -4.31 -12.50 -18.68
CA ILE A 16 -3.82 -11.14 -18.56
C ILE A 16 -4.22 -10.60 -17.17
N VAL A 17 -3.25 -10.03 -16.45
CA VAL A 17 -3.43 -9.46 -15.10
C VAL A 17 -3.27 -7.96 -15.08
N LEU A 18 -2.37 -7.41 -15.91
CA LEU A 18 -2.19 -5.98 -16.10
C LEU A 18 -2.48 -5.67 -17.58
N LYS A 19 -3.38 -4.72 -17.83
CA LYS A 19 -3.79 -4.36 -19.20
C LYS A 19 -3.64 -2.87 -19.43
N LYS A 20 -2.58 -2.47 -20.14
CA LYS A 20 -2.27 -1.09 -20.54
C LYS A 20 -2.23 -0.11 -19.36
N PHE A 21 -1.47 -0.44 -18.31
CA PHE A 21 -1.27 0.44 -17.16
C PHE A 21 -0.33 1.59 -17.51
N SER A 22 -0.76 2.81 -17.23
CA SER A 22 0.07 4.02 -17.40
C SER A 22 -0.14 4.97 -16.22
N PHE A 23 0.95 5.38 -15.59
CA PHE A 23 0.96 6.42 -14.56
C PHE A 23 2.39 6.89 -14.29
N THR A 24 2.50 8.00 -13.58
CA THR A 24 3.78 8.55 -13.13
C THR A 24 3.75 8.83 -11.63
N LEU A 25 4.91 8.72 -10.99
CA LEU A 25 5.10 9.03 -9.57
C LEU A 25 6.39 9.84 -9.41
N LYS A 26 6.30 11.00 -8.76
CA LYS A 26 7.47 11.84 -8.48
C LYS A 26 8.29 11.24 -7.34
N GLU A 27 9.55 11.64 -7.25
CA GLU A 27 10.40 11.28 -6.11
C GLU A 27 9.80 11.83 -4.81
N GLY A 28 9.84 11.03 -3.75
CA GLY A 28 9.23 11.34 -2.45
C GLY A 28 7.69 11.29 -2.41
N GLU A 29 6.99 11.08 -3.55
CA GLU A 29 5.55 10.84 -3.53
C GLU A 29 5.22 9.42 -3.05
N HIS A 30 4.09 9.30 -2.35
CA HIS A 30 3.52 8.03 -1.91
C HIS A 30 2.28 7.68 -2.74
N LEU A 31 2.32 6.52 -3.38
CA LEU A 31 1.21 5.96 -4.15
C LEU A 31 0.57 4.81 -3.39
N CYS A 32 -0.74 4.86 -3.22
CA CYS A 32 -1.52 3.71 -2.78
C CYS A 32 -2.17 3.02 -3.97
N VAL A 33 -2.15 1.68 -3.98
CA VAL A 33 -2.81 0.85 -5.00
C VAL A 33 -3.87 0.01 -4.31
N MET A 34 -5.14 0.26 -4.60
CA MET A 34 -6.29 -0.43 -4.03
C MET A 34 -7.06 -1.25 -5.06
N GLY A 35 -7.85 -2.19 -4.58
CA GLY A 35 -8.72 -3.06 -5.37
C GLY A 35 -8.92 -4.41 -4.70
N GLU A 36 -9.82 -5.22 -5.23
CA GLU A 36 -10.14 -6.55 -4.70
C GLU A 36 -8.92 -7.49 -4.66
N SER A 37 -9.03 -8.55 -3.87
CA SER A 37 -8.03 -9.62 -3.88
C SER A 37 -7.92 -10.23 -5.28
N GLY A 38 -6.68 -10.41 -5.76
CA GLY A 38 -6.44 -10.98 -7.09
C GLY A 38 -6.55 -9.98 -8.27
N CYS A 39 -6.88 -8.71 -8.06
CA CYS A 39 -7.00 -7.72 -9.16
C CYS A 39 -5.66 -7.32 -9.82
N GLY A 40 -4.51 -7.76 -9.28
CA GLY A 40 -3.19 -7.51 -9.86
C GLY A 40 -2.28 -6.55 -9.08
N LYS A 41 -2.61 -6.13 -7.85
CA LYS A 41 -1.79 -5.24 -7.02
C LYS A 41 -0.36 -5.76 -6.84
N SER A 42 -0.20 -6.95 -6.29
CA SER A 42 1.12 -7.60 -6.10
C SER A 42 1.85 -7.83 -7.43
N THR A 43 1.11 -8.13 -8.50
CA THR A 43 1.69 -8.27 -9.85
C THR A 43 2.24 -6.95 -10.36
N LEU A 44 1.56 -5.83 -10.10
CA LEU A 44 2.04 -4.50 -10.45
C LEU A 44 3.33 -4.17 -9.68
N LEU A 45 3.36 -4.42 -8.37
CA LEU A 45 4.56 -4.19 -7.55
C LEU A 45 5.74 -5.04 -8.06
N LYS A 46 5.51 -6.32 -8.34
CA LYS A 46 6.53 -7.23 -8.91
C LYS A 46 7.03 -6.76 -10.28
N ALA A 47 6.15 -6.24 -11.14
CA ALA A 47 6.52 -5.67 -12.41
C ALA A 47 7.42 -4.42 -12.25
N ILE A 48 7.04 -3.50 -11.36
CA ILE A 48 7.81 -2.29 -11.05
C ILE A 48 9.17 -2.64 -10.43
N TYR A 49 9.23 -3.69 -9.61
CA TYR A 49 10.51 -4.14 -9.04
C TYR A 49 11.42 -4.81 -10.07
N GLY A 50 10.92 -5.25 -11.22
CA GLY A 50 11.68 -5.97 -12.23
C GLY A 50 11.70 -7.49 -12.04
N LEU A 51 10.75 -8.07 -11.30
CA LEU A 51 10.59 -9.53 -11.13
C LEU A 51 9.85 -10.21 -12.28
N LEU A 52 9.27 -9.45 -13.20
CA LEU A 52 8.43 -9.98 -14.28
C LEU A 52 8.91 -9.43 -15.63
N ASN A 53 8.84 -10.28 -16.66
CA ASN A 53 9.03 -9.83 -18.04
C ASN A 53 7.70 -9.35 -18.59
N LEU A 54 7.58 -8.08 -18.92
CA LEU A 54 6.38 -7.50 -19.47
C LEU A 54 6.06 -8.09 -20.85
N ASN A 55 4.77 -8.21 -21.16
CA ASN A 55 4.31 -8.57 -22.51
C ASN A 55 4.39 -7.36 -23.46
N SER A 56 4.14 -6.16 -22.94
CA SER A 56 4.27 -4.88 -23.67
C SER A 56 4.42 -3.72 -22.70
N GLY A 57 4.85 -2.57 -23.26
CA GLY A 57 5.14 -1.36 -22.47
C GLY A 57 6.48 -1.41 -21.76
N ASN A 58 6.79 -0.35 -21.05
CA ASN A 58 8.05 -0.21 -20.32
C ASN A 58 7.88 0.56 -19.01
N ILE A 59 8.85 0.41 -18.12
CA ILE A 59 8.91 1.07 -16.83
C ILE A 59 10.26 1.76 -16.73
N PHE A 60 10.27 3.02 -16.33
CA PHE A 60 11.51 3.79 -16.11
C PHE A 60 11.55 4.35 -14.70
N TRP A 61 12.70 4.31 -14.09
CA TRP A 61 13.06 5.09 -12.93
C TRP A 61 14.15 6.08 -13.31
N LYS A 62 13.81 7.37 -13.30
CA LYS A 62 14.65 8.42 -13.87
C LYS A 62 14.96 8.07 -15.34
N GLU A 63 16.23 7.87 -15.69
CA GLU A 63 16.69 7.50 -17.03
C GLU A 63 16.87 5.97 -17.19
N ASN A 64 16.72 5.19 -16.11
CA ASN A 64 16.99 3.76 -16.14
C ASN A 64 15.71 2.97 -16.43
N GLU A 65 15.73 2.13 -17.46
CA GLU A 65 14.65 1.19 -17.72
C GLU A 65 14.70 0.02 -16.74
N VAL A 66 13.54 -0.31 -16.16
CA VAL A 66 13.38 -1.46 -15.27
C VAL A 66 13.10 -2.69 -16.11
N LEU A 67 14.12 -3.51 -16.28
CA LEU A 67 14.05 -4.74 -17.07
C LEU A 67 13.74 -5.96 -16.19
N GLY A 68 13.10 -6.95 -16.79
CA GLY A 68 12.75 -8.21 -16.11
C GLY A 68 13.88 -9.26 -16.08
N PRO A 69 13.60 -10.45 -15.53
CA PRO A 69 14.58 -11.53 -15.35
C PRO A 69 15.28 -12.05 -16.62
N LYS A 70 14.73 -11.77 -17.80
CA LYS A 70 15.42 -12.12 -19.07
C LYS A 70 16.71 -11.32 -19.29
N PHE A 71 16.83 -10.16 -18.64
CA PHE A 71 17.93 -9.22 -18.85
C PHE A 71 18.90 -9.16 -17.65
N HIS A 72 18.48 -9.61 -16.49
CA HIS A 72 19.24 -9.56 -15.25
C HIS A 72 19.22 -10.88 -14.49
N LEU A 73 20.39 -11.39 -14.09
CA LEU A 73 20.50 -12.58 -13.23
C LEU A 73 19.91 -12.34 -11.84
N VAL A 74 20.07 -11.13 -11.32
CA VAL A 74 19.47 -10.70 -10.06
C VAL A 74 18.40 -9.65 -10.39
N PRO A 75 17.13 -9.97 -10.24
CA PRO A 75 16.05 -9.01 -10.52
C PRO A 75 16.06 -7.82 -9.56
N GLY A 76 15.60 -6.69 -10.06
CA GLY A 76 15.44 -5.46 -9.30
C GLY A 76 16.63 -4.49 -9.46
N MET A 77 16.37 -3.24 -9.18
CA MET A 77 17.40 -2.18 -9.13
C MET A 77 18.01 -2.13 -7.73
N ASN A 78 19.32 -1.83 -7.63
CA ASN A 78 20.02 -1.76 -6.35
C ASN A 78 19.38 -0.79 -5.35
N PHE A 79 18.77 0.27 -5.87
CA PHE A 79 18.11 1.32 -5.11
C PHE A 79 16.60 1.09 -4.92
N PHE A 80 16.04 -0.05 -5.38
CA PHE A 80 14.68 -0.48 -5.08
C PHE A 80 14.66 -1.50 -3.96
N LYS A 81 13.60 -1.49 -3.15
CA LYS A 81 13.28 -2.56 -2.21
C LYS A 81 11.82 -2.93 -2.31
N TYR A 82 11.59 -4.23 -2.27
CA TYR A 82 10.26 -4.83 -2.28
C TYR A 82 10.07 -5.69 -1.03
N VAL A 83 9.03 -5.37 -0.27
CA VAL A 83 8.60 -6.16 0.89
C VAL A 83 7.36 -6.94 0.46
N ALA A 84 7.56 -8.23 0.21
CA ALA A 84 6.48 -9.16 -0.12
C ALA A 84 5.70 -9.60 1.12
N GLN A 85 4.58 -10.27 0.91
CA GLN A 85 3.80 -10.87 2.00
C GLN A 85 4.57 -12.00 2.71
N ASP A 86 5.42 -12.73 1.98
CA ASP A 86 6.33 -13.75 2.53
C ASP A 86 7.66 -13.06 2.89
N PHE A 87 7.95 -13.01 4.19
CA PHE A 87 9.13 -12.30 4.69
C PHE A 87 10.39 -13.14 4.47
N ASP A 88 11.28 -12.72 3.61
CA ASP A 88 12.59 -13.31 3.41
C ASP A 88 13.55 -12.96 4.58
N LEU A 89 13.20 -13.32 5.83
CA LEU A 89 13.98 -13.08 7.03
C LEU A 89 14.82 -14.29 7.40
N MET A 90 15.96 -14.04 8.04
CA MET A 90 16.80 -15.08 8.59
C MET A 90 16.28 -15.48 9.98
N PRO A 91 15.71 -16.70 10.14
CA PRO A 91 14.93 -17.05 11.33
C PRO A 91 15.78 -17.27 12.59
N TYR A 92 17.05 -17.63 12.44
CA TYR A 92 17.91 -18.08 13.54
C TYR A 92 18.80 -16.98 14.13
N ILE A 93 18.86 -15.81 13.52
CA ILE A 93 19.55 -14.64 14.05
C ILE A 93 18.56 -13.62 14.63
N SER A 94 19.07 -12.65 15.38
CA SER A 94 18.26 -11.62 16.04
C SER A 94 17.64 -10.62 15.05
N VAL A 95 16.73 -9.81 15.56
CA VAL A 95 16.13 -8.69 14.80
C VAL A 95 17.22 -7.71 14.37
N SER A 96 18.08 -7.28 15.29
CA SER A 96 19.19 -6.39 15.03
C SER A 96 20.13 -6.94 13.96
N GLU A 97 20.53 -8.20 14.04
CA GLU A 97 21.38 -8.86 13.04
C GLU A 97 20.73 -8.94 11.66
N ASN A 98 19.39 -9.16 11.57
CA ASN A 98 18.66 -9.13 10.30
C ASN A 98 18.75 -7.76 9.61
N ILE A 99 18.67 -6.67 10.37
CA ILE A 99 18.79 -5.30 9.86
C ILE A 99 20.24 -5.01 9.47
N LYS A 100 21.19 -5.27 10.38
CA LYS A 100 22.62 -5.01 10.20
C LYS A 100 23.26 -5.74 9.02
N LYS A 101 22.73 -6.90 8.62
CA LYS A 101 23.29 -7.70 7.52
C LYS A 101 23.45 -6.89 6.22
N PHE A 102 22.65 -5.89 6.00
CA PHE A 102 22.69 -5.04 4.79
C PHE A 102 23.44 -3.73 5.01
N LEU A 103 23.95 -3.49 6.22
CA LEU A 103 24.76 -2.33 6.56
C LEU A 103 26.26 -2.63 6.45
N SER A 104 27.07 -1.58 6.48
CA SER A 104 28.53 -1.70 6.36
C SER A 104 29.12 -2.34 7.62
N ARG A 105 30.01 -3.31 7.42
CA ARG A 105 30.82 -3.88 8.53
C ARG A 105 32.06 -3.04 8.83
N PHE A 106 32.44 -2.15 7.93
CA PHE A 106 33.59 -1.27 8.12
C PHE A 106 33.28 -0.06 9.00
N TYR A 107 32.00 0.27 9.19
CA TYR A 107 31.51 1.38 9.99
C TYR A 107 30.51 0.87 11.04
N PRO A 108 30.98 0.19 12.10
CA PRO A 108 30.10 -0.48 13.07
C PRO A 108 29.22 0.50 13.87
N GLU A 109 29.75 1.68 14.21
CA GLU A 109 29.01 2.70 14.94
C GLU A 109 27.86 3.29 14.13
N GLU A 110 28.09 3.58 12.84
CA GLU A 110 27.06 4.06 11.93
C GLU A 110 25.99 2.98 11.72
N SER A 111 26.41 1.73 11.55
CA SER A 111 25.52 0.58 11.41
C SER A 111 24.68 0.37 12.65
N GLU A 112 25.26 0.56 13.85
CA GLU A 112 24.50 0.49 15.10
C GLU A 112 23.48 1.62 15.21
N LYS A 113 23.91 2.86 15.00
CA LYS A 113 23.03 4.04 15.00
C LYS A 113 21.87 3.87 14.03
N ARG A 114 22.15 3.40 12.81
CA ARG A 114 21.13 3.13 11.80
C ARG A 114 20.15 2.03 12.22
N THR A 115 20.66 0.98 12.84
CA THR A 115 19.82 -0.11 13.35
C THR A 115 18.88 0.38 14.44
N GLN A 116 19.36 1.18 15.40
CA GLN A 116 18.55 1.75 16.48
C GLN A 116 17.47 2.68 15.93
N GLU A 117 17.80 3.57 14.96
CA GLU A 117 16.83 4.42 14.27
C GLU A 117 15.70 3.59 13.67
N LEU A 118 16.01 2.52 12.93
CA LEU A 118 15.03 1.67 12.30
C LEU A 118 14.19 0.87 13.29
N LEU A 119 14.80 0.39 14.38
CA LEU A 119 14.08 -0.29 15.47
C LEU A 119 13.05 0.62 16.14
N GLU A 120 13.32 1.92 16.25
CA GLU A 120 12.37 2.91 16.75
C GLU A 120 11.22 3.12 15.75
N VAL A 121 11.53 3.31 14.47
CA VAL A 121 10.52 3.51 13.39
C VAL A 121 9.51 2.37 13.37
N ILE A 122 9.98 1.12 13.53
CA ILE A 122 9.11 -0.07 13.48
C ILE A 122 8.62 -0.52 14.87
N GLU A 123 8.91 0.23 15.95
CA GLU A 123 8.53 -0.07 17.34
C GLU A 123 8.98 -1.47 17.80
N MET A 124 10.21 -1.86 17.49
CA MET A 124 10.76 -3.20 17.80
C MET A 124 11.98 -3.19 18.71
N LYS A 125 12.30 -2.06 19.37
CA LYS A 125 13.47 -1.94 20.24
C LYS A 125 13.51 -2.98 21.35
N ALA A 126 12.37 -3.28 21.98
CA ALA A 126 12.27 -4.30 23.02
C ALA A 126 12.57 -5.74 22.52
N PHE A 127 12.56 -5.96 21.21
CA PHE A 127 12.79 -7.26 20.58
C PHE A 127 14.13 -7.34 19.85
N GLU A 128 15.01 -6.36 20.03
CA GLU A 128 16.28 -6.21 19.31
C GLU A 128 17.10 -7.49 19.27
N ASN A 129 17.22 -8.17 20.43
CA ASN A 129 18.01 -9.39 20.60
C ASN A 129 17.20 -10.68 20.42
N THR A 130 15.91 -10.58 20.09
CA THR A 130 15.04 -11.73 19.88
C THR A 130 15.30 -12.37 18.53
N LYS A 131 15.46 -13.70 18.50
CA LYS A 131 15.58 -14.45 17.24
C LYS A 131 14.27 -14.36 16.45
N VAL A 132 14.37 -14.11 15.12
CA VAL A 132 13.21 -13.88 14.27
C VAL A 132 12.23 -15.06 14.24
N LYS A 133 12.71 -16.30 14.40
CA LYS A 133 11.82 -17.47 14.50
C LYS A 133 10.79 -17.38 15.64
N ASN A 134 11.12 -16.66 16.71
CA ASN A 134 10.28 -16.50 17.92
C ASN A 134 9.30 -15.32 17.82
N LEU A 135 9.29 -14.59 16.71
CA LEU A 135 8.42 -13.44 16.49
C LEU A 135 7.06 -13.86 15.93
N SER A 136 6.02 -13.09 16.27
CA SER A 136 4.71 -13.19 15.61
C SER A 136 4.80 -12.74 14.14
N GLY A 137 3.76 -13.07 13.32
CA GLY A 137 3.69 -12.64 11.91
C GLY A 137 3.81 -11.12 11.75
N GLY A 138 3.07 -10.33 12.54
CA GLY A 138 3.14 -8.88 12.49
C GLY A 138 4.48 -8.30 12.97
N GLN A 139 5.17 -8.96 13.92
CA GLN A 139 6.52 -8.59 14.30
C GLN A 139 7.53 -8.88 13.18
N LYS A 140 7.42 -10.04 12.53
CA LYS A 140 8.24 -10.38 11.34
C LYS A 140 8.03 -9.37 10.22
N GLN A 141 6.80 -8.97 9.95
CA GLN A 141 6.46 -7.97 8.95
C GLN A 141 7.17 -6.63 9.23
N ARG A 142 7.15 -6.17 10.46
CA ARG A 142 7.87 -4.97 10.89
C ARG A 142 9.39 -5.08 10.67
N VAL A 143 10.00 -6.20 11.03
CA VAL A 143 11.43 -6.45 10.79
C VAL A 143 11.77 -6.47 9.29
N ALA A 144 10.91 -7.03 8.44
CA ALA A 144 11.10 -7.02 6.99
C ALA A 144 11.10 -5.59 6.42
N ILE A 145 10.22 -4.71 6.90
CA ILE A 145 10.19 -3.30 6.53
C ILE A 145 11.51 -2.61 6.95
N ALA A 146 11.95 -2.76 8.19
CA ALA A 146 13.20 -2.16 8.66
C ALA A 146 14.42 -2.65 7.86
N ARG A 147 14.48 -3.95 7.57
CA ARG A 147 15.53 -4.53 6.72
C ARG A 147 15.54 -3.93 5.33
N ALA A 148 14.38 -3.71 4.73
CA ALA A 148 14.27 -3.07 3.41
C ALA A 148 14.75 -1.61 3.44
N LEU A 149 14.54 -0.92 4.56
CA LEU A 149 14.96 0.47 4.78
C LEU A 149 16.44 0.63 5.16
N ALA A 150 17.15 -0.45 5.48
CA ALA A 150 18.52 -0.38 5.99
C ALA A 150 19.44 0.48 5.12
N LYS A 151 19.40 0.33 3.79
CA LYS A 151 20.20 1.07 2.81
C LYS A 151 19.50 2.29 2.20
N GLU A 152 18.47 2.84 2.83
CA GLU A 152 17.73 4.00 2.33
C GLU A 152 17.39 3.89 0.83
N PRO A 153 16.42 3.06 0.44
CA PRO A 153 16.06 2.89 -0.97
C PRO A 153 15.48 4.17 -1.56
N GLU A 154 15.66 4.40 -2.85
CA GLU A 154 14.97 5.49 -3.55
C GLU A 154 13.48 5.18 -3.78
N LEU A 155 13.16 3.89 -3.98
CA LEU A 155 11.79 3.40 -4.13
C LEU A 155 11.56 2.17 -3.25
N LEU A 156 10.56 2.27 -2.38
CA LEU A 156 10.07 1.20 -1.51
C LEU A 156 8.71 0.70 -2.00
N LEU A 157 8.62 -0.59 -2.26
CA LEU A 157 7.39 -1.28 -2.67
C LEU A 157 6.92 -2.16 -1.51
N LEU A 158 5.71 -1.92 -1.03
CA LEU A 158 5.11 -2.62 0.11
C LEU A 158 3.83 -3.34 -0.31
N ASP A 159 3.81 -4.65 -0.13
CA ASP A 159 2.65 -5.50 -0.44
C ASP A 159 1.94 -5.89 0.85
N GLU A 160 0.77 -5.30 1.11
CA GLU A 160 -0.04 -5.46 2.32
C GLU A 160 0.78 -5.28 3.63
N PRO A 161 1.50 -4.13 3.80
CA PRO A 161 2.52 -3.98 4.84
C PRO A 161 1.99 -3.99 6.27
N PHE A 162 0.68 -3.90 6.47
CA PHE A 162 0.06 -3.88 7.79
C PHE A 162 -0.97 -5.01 7.98
N GLY A 163 -1.07 -5.95 7.03
CA GLY A 163 -2.11 -6.98 7.03
C GLY A 163 -2.07 -7.91 8.24
N GLN A 164 -0.89 -8.22 8.78
CA GLN A 164 -0.69 -9.14 9.91
C GLN A 164 -0.50 -8.41 11.26
N ILE A 165 -0.70 -7.10 11.32
CA ILE A 165 -0.46 -6.29 12.51
C ILE A 165 -1.78 -6.00 13.23
N ASP A 166 -1.76 -6.12 14.56
CA ASP A 166 -2.91 -5.83 15.41
C ASP A 166 -3.39 -4.38 15.25
N ASN A 167 -4.71 -4.18 15.21
CA ASN A 167 -5.31 -2.88 14.91
C ASN A 167 -4.85 -1.75 15.84
N PHE A 168 -4.61 -2.02 17.13
CA PHE A 168 -4.19 -0.99 18.09
C PHE A 168 -2.76 -0.49 17.84
N LYS A 169 -1.86 -1.33 17.26
CA LYS A 169 -0.48 -0.95 16.89
C LYS A 169 -0.37 -0.42 15.46
N LYS A 170 -1.32 -0.77 14.61
CA LYS A 170 -1.30 -0.44 13.19
C LYS A 170 -1.20 1.07 12.93
N ASN A 171 -1.96 1.87 13.68
CA ASN A 171 -2.02 3.33 13.47
C ASN A 171 -0.75 4.07 13.90
N SER A 172 -0.10 3.69 15.02
CA SER A 172 1.18 4.28 15.44
C SER A 172 2.29 3.94 14.45
N LEU A 173 2.39 2.66 14.08
CA LEU A 173 3.38 2.19 13.12
C LEU A 173 3.24 2.87 11.75
N ARG A 174 2.00 3.03 11.25
CA ARG A 174 1.75 3.78 9.99
C ARG A 174 2.31 5.19 10.07
N ARG A 175 1.94 5.93 11.12
CA ARG A 175 2.43 7.32 11.31
C ARG A 175 3.95 7.38 11.34
N ASN A 176 4.59 6.52 12.13
CA ASN A 176 6.04 6.49 12.25
C ASN A 176 6.72 6.15 10.93
N LEU A 177 6.25 5.10 10.24
CA LEU A 177 6.81 4.66 8.97
C LEU A 177 6.65 5.74 7.89
N PHE A 178 5.43 6.23 7.66
CA PHE A 178 5.21 7.20 6.58
C PHE A 178 5.85 8.56 6.86
N ALA A 179 5.87 9.03 8.12
CA ALA A 179 6.64 10.21 8.50
C ALA A 179 8.14 10.03 8.23
N TYR A 180 8.69 8.87 8.58
CA TYR A 180 10.07 8.52 8.29
C TYR A 180 10.35 8.53 6.77
N LEU A 181 9.51 7.90 5.96
CA LEU A 181 9.66 7.85 4.50
C LEU A 181 9.63 9.26 3.89
N LYS A 182 8.72 10.12 4.36
CA LYS A 182 8.64 11.53 3.92
C LYS A 182 9.88 12.32 4.31
N ASN A 183 10.33 12.20 5.55
CA ASN A 183 11.52 12.91 6.03
C ASN A 183 12.80 12.51 5.27
N LYS A 184 12.88 11.25 4.84
CA LYS A 184 14.00 10.72 4.04
C LYS A 184 13.79 10.87 2.53
N ASN A 185 12.72 11.49 2.10
CA ASN A 185 12.34 11.64 0.68
C ASN A 185 12.31 10.31 -0.10
N ILE A 186 11.92 9.22 0.57
CA ILE A 186 11.81 7.89 -0.03
C ILE A 186 10.46 7.79 -0.76
N THR A 187 10.51 7.49 -2.05
CA THR A 187 9.30 7.21 -2.84
C THR A 187 8.70 5.88 -2.39
N CYS A 188 7.39 5.81 -2.24
CA CYS A 188 6.73 4.59 -1.76
C CYS A 188 5.52 4.21 -2.59
N ILE A 189 5.38 2.91 -2.88
CA ILE A 189 4.15 2.35 -3.45
C ILE A 189 3.64 1.27 -2.50
N VAL A 190 2.40 1.44 -2.03
CA VAL A 190 1.74 0.52 -1.10
C VAL A 190 0.56 -0.14 -1.80
N ALA A 191 0.59 -1.45 -1.94
CA ALA A 191 -0.59 -2.23 -2.32
C ALA A 191 -1.32 -2.63 -1.04
N THR A 192 -2.59 -2.25 -0.90
CA THR A 192 -3.39 -2.51 0.28
C THR A 192 -4.88 -2.56 -0.03
N HIS A 193 -5.66 -3.13 0.88
CA HIS A 193 -7.13 -3.03 0.93
C HIS A 193 -7.60 -2.12 2.07
N ASP A 194 -6.68 -1.56 2.87
CA ASP A 194 -7.04 -0.71 4.01
C ASP A 194 -7.17 0.76 3.58
N LYS A 195 -8.38 1.31 3.69
CA LYS A 195 -8.68 2.71 3.34
C LYS A 195 -7.81 3.73 4.07
N ASN A 196 -7.35 3.41 5.30
CA ASN A 196 -6.54 4.33 6.08
C ASN A 196 -5.13 4.50 5.48
N ASP A 197 -4.58 3.49 4.81
CA ASP A 197 -3.30 3.62 4.12
C ASP A 197 -3.40 4.64 2.98
N ALA A 198 -4.52 4.59 2.22
CA ALA A 198 -4.76 5.50 1.11
C ALA A 198 -5.12 6.92 1.59
N LEU A 199 -6.13 7.05 2.47
CA LEU A 199 -6.68 8.36 2.83
C LEU A 199 -5.75 9.20 3.70
N SER A 200 -4.92 8.56 4.55
CA SER A 200 -4.10 9.28 5.52
C SER A 200 -2.68 9.56 5.05
N PHE A 201 -2.14 8.77 4.13
CA PHE A 201 -0.70 8.80 3.85
C PHE A 201 -0.32 8.86 2.37
N ALA A 202 -1.25 8.61 1.45
CA ALA A 202 -0.94 8.63 0.02
C ALA A 202 -1.15 10.03 -0.60
N ASP A 203 -0.22 10.41 -1.48
CA ASP A 203 -0.36 11.59 -2.36
C ASP A 203 -1.19 11.25 -3.60
N LYS A 204 -1.14 9.98 -4.01
CA LYS A 204 -1.89 9.43 -5.16
C LYS A 204 -2.54 8.10 -4.80
N LEU A 205 -3.68 7.85 -5.40
CA LEU A 205 -4.40 6.59 -5.30
C LEU A 205 -4.73 6.06 -6.67
N ILE A 206 -4.37 4.79 -6.91
CA ILE A 206 -4.80 4.02 -8.05
C ILE A 206 -5.78 2.94 -7.57
N VAL A 207 -6.94 2.87 -8.20
CA VAL A 207 -7.90 1.77 -8.01
C VAL A 207 -7.83 0.84 -9.22
N ILE A 208 -7.61 -0.45 -8.95
CA ILE A 208 -7.56 -1.50 -9.99
C ILE A 208 -8.86 -2.29 -9.98
N ARG A 209 -9.48 -2.45 -11.15
CA ARG A 209 -10.61 -3.33 -11.37
C ARG A 209 -10.55 -3.94 -12.77
N ASN A 210 -10.93 -5.20 -12.92
CA ASN A 210 -10.95 -5.90 -14.21
C ASN A 210 -9.64 -5.76 -15.00
N ASN A 211 -8.50 -5.89 -14.31
CA ASN A 211 -7.15 -5.84 -14.90
C ASN A 211 -6.79 -4.49 -15.53
N LYS A 212 -7.45 -3.41 -15.14
CA LYS A 212 -7.21 -2.03 -15.60
C LYS A 212 -7.16 -1.06 -14.44
N ILE A 213 -6.50 0.06 -14.64
CA ILE A 213 -6.63 1.22 -13.77
C ILE A 213 -8.01 1.82 -14.03
N LEU A 214 -8.84 1.85 -12.97
CA LEU A 214 -10.16 2.43 -13.02
C LEU A 214 -10.11 3.93 -12.67
N VAL A 215 -9.32 4.27 -11.66
CA VAL A 215 -9.13 5.64 -11.16
C VAL A 215 -7.66 5.86 -10.82
N ASN A 216 -7.16 7.06 -11.09
CA ASN A 216 -5.83 7.53 -10.71
C ASN A 216 -5.90 9.02 -10.39
N ASN A 217 -5.97 9.38 -9.10
CA ASN A 217 -6.05 10.76 -8.65
C ASN A 217 -5.61 10.89 -7.18
N HIS A 218 -5.69 12.10 -6.62
CA HIS A 218 -5.51 12.35 -5.19
C HIS A 218 -6.61 11.63 -4.37
N PRO A 219 -6.27 10.95 -3.26
CA PRO A 219 -7.23 10.16 -2.47
C PRO A 219 -8.49 10.94 -2.04
N LEU A 220 -8.31 12.20 -1.61
CA LEU A 220 -9.40 13.06 -1.17
C LEU A 220 -10.40 13.35 -2.31
N GLU A 221 -9.92 13.56 -3.54
CA GLU A 221 -10.79 13.80 -4.70
C GLU A 221 -11.58 12.55 -5.06
N ILE A 222 -10.93 11.38 -5.01
CA ILE A 222 -11.61 10.10 -5.26
C ILE A 222 -12.67 9.84 -4.19
N TYR A 223 -12.37 10.14 -2.92
CA TYR A 223 -13.30 9.96 -1.80
C TYR A 223 -14.52 10.88 -1.91
N LYS A 224 -14.31 12.15 -2.25
CA LYS A 224 -15.39 13.15 -2.34
C LYS A 224 -16.34 12.89 -3.51
N ASP A 225 -15.79 12.40 -4.63
CA ASP A 225 -16.53 12.18 -5.87
C ASP A 225 -16.17 10.84 -6.51
N PRO A 226 -16.51 9.73 -5.87
CA PRO A 226 -16.30 8.40 -6.42
C PRO A 226 -17.29 8.15 -7.55
N LYS A 227 -16.82 8.21 -8.80
CA LYS A 227 -17.68 8.08 -9.98
C LYS A 227 -18.37 6.73 -10.10
N GLU A 228 -17.86 5.71 -9.43
CA GLU A 228 -18.42 4.35 -9.44
C GLU A 228 -18.67 3.85 -8.01
N LYS A 229 -19.80 3.14 -7.83
CA LYS A 229 -20.17 2.50 -6.55
C LYS A 229 -19.07 1.60 -6.03
N TYR A 230 -18.36 0.87 -6.91
CA TYR A 230 -17.22 0.03 -6.55
C TYR A 230 -16.09 0.84 -5.88
N VAL A 231 -15.76 2.02 -6.42
CA VAL A 231 -14.71 2.88 -5.86
C VAL A 231 -15.13 3.41 -4.49
N ALA A 232 -16.39 3.85 -4.36
CA ALA A 232 -16.94 4.31 -3.09
C ALA A 232 -16.91 3.21 -2.01
N ALA A 233 -17.32 1.99 -2.38
CA ALA A 233 -17.35 0.84 -1.47
C ALA A 233 -15.97 0.38 -0.96
N LEU A 234 -14.86 0.80 -1.59
CA LEU A 234 -13.52 0.57 -1.05
C LEU A 234 -13.22 1.40 0.20
N PHE A 235 -13.96 2.50 0.39
CA PHE A 235 -13.74 3.40 1.52
C PHE A 235 -14.75 3.18 2.65
N ASP A 236 -16.03 2.97 2.32
CA ASP A 236 -17.07 2.75 3.34
C ASP A 236 -18.35 2.19 2.71
N ASP A 237 -19.35 1.88 3.56
CA ASP A 237 -20.71 1.62 3.10
C ASP A 237 -21.19 2.80 2.25
N VAL A 238 -21.92 2.54 1.18
CA VAL A 238 -22.36 3.57 0.22
C VAL A 238 -23.82 3.40 -0.13
N ASN A 239 -24.54 4.50 -0.08
CA ASN A 239 -25.92 4.60 -0.52
C ASN A 239 -26.01 5.21 -1.91
N GLU A 240 -26.88 4.67 -2.73
CA GLU A 240 -27.24 5.24 -4.01
C GLU A 240 -28.58 5.97 -3.84
N VAL A 241 -28.51 7.31 -3.87
CA VAL A 241 -29.64 8.18 -3.58
C VAL A 241 -30.05 8.93 -4.83
N THR A 242 -31.33 8.85 -5.21
CA THR A 242 -31.87 9.64 -6.32
C THR A 242 -32.15 11.07 -5.85
N VAL A 243 -31.51 12.05 -6.47
CA VAL A 243 -31.75 13.48 -6.25
C VAL A 243 -32.23 14.11 -7.56
N GLY A 244 -33.50 14.48 -7.62
CA GLY A 244 -34.15 14.89 -8.87
C GLY A 244 -34.16 13.75 -9.88
N ARG A 245 -33.44 13.92 -11.02
CA ARG A 245 -33.33 12.91 -12.08
C ARG A 245 -31.98 12.16 -12.10
N GLN A 246 -31.12 12.44 -11.11
CA GLN A 246 -29.77 11.86 -11.08
C GLN A 246 -29.63 10.92 -9.86
N SER A 247 -28.95 9.79 -10.06
CA SER A 247 -28.46 8.94 -8.99
C SER A 247 -27.12 9.44 -8.52
N VAL A 248 -26.94 9.62 -7.22
CA VAL A 248 -25.70 10.07 -6.58
C VAL A 248 -25.29 9.11 -5.49
N LEU A 249 -23.98 8.89 -5.36
CA LEU A 249 -23.41 8.07 -4.30
C LEU A 249 -23.20 8.92 -3.05
N ARG A 250 -23.63 8.41 -1.89
CA ARG A 250 -23.49 9.08 -0.59
C ARG A 250 -23.03 8.10 0.48
N TYR A 251 -22.04 8.49 1.24
CA TYR A 251 -21.65 7.75 2.45
C TYR A 251 -22.68 7.98 3.57
N PRO A 252 -22.81 7.06 4.54
CA PRO A 252 -23.78 7.19 5.64
C PRO A 252 -23.67 8.54 6.36
N HIS A 253 -22.49 9.03 6.66
CA HIS A 253 -22.26 10.31 7.34
C HIS A 253 -22.69 11.56 6.54
N GLN A 254 -22.93 11.41 5.23
CA GLN A 254 -23.42 12.49 4.34
C GLN A 254 -24.95 12.56 4.30
N ILE A 255 -25.64 11.60 4.90
CA ILE A 255 -27.10 11.53 4.97
C ILE A 255 -27.51 11.92 6.38
N LYS A 256 -28.46 12.84 6.50
CA LYS A 256 -28.98 13.30 7.78
C LYS A 256 -30.46 12.97 7.90
N ILE A 257 -30.86 12.47 9.06
CA ILE A 257 -32.28 12.34 9.44
C ILE A 257 -32.81 13.72 9.84
N VAL A 258 -33.92 14.14 9.29
CA VAL A 258 -34.58 15.42 9.55
C VAL A 258 -36.06 15.18 9.86
N GLU A 259 -36.66 16.08 10.59
CA GLU A 259 -38.12 15.95 10.99
C GLU A 259 -39.06 16.05 9.79
N LYS A 260 -38.71 16.78 8.75
CA LYS A 260 -39.53 16.94 7.54
C LYS A 260 -38.61 16.77 6.31
N SER A 261 -38.99 15.83 5.42
CA SER A 261 -38.35 15.58 4.15
C SER A 261 -39.37 15.10 3.13
N GLU A 262 -39.07 15.33 1.85
CA GLU A 262 -39.85 14.72 0.74
C GLU A 262 -39.61 13.19 0.65
N LYS A 263 -38.51 12.71 1.28
CA LYS A 263 -38.16 11.28 1.33
C LYS A 263 -38.37 10.77 2.74
N ASN A 264 -39.15 9.73 2.86
CA ASN A 264 -39.35 8.98 4.10
C ASN A 264 -38.66 7.62 3.96
N ALA A 265 -38.15 7.10 5.06
CA ALA A 265 -37.56 5.79 5.12
C ALA A 265 -37.98 5.08 6.40
N THR A 266 -38.21 3.78 6.34
CA THR A 266 -38.51 2.94 7.48
C THR A 266 -37.21 2.31 7.99
N VAL A 267 -36.95 2.50 9.29
CA VAL A 267 -35.76 1.89 9.92
C VAL A 267 -35.96 0.38 10.05
N ILE A 268 -35.05 -0.40 9.49
CA ILE A 268 -35.01 -1.86 9.57
C ILE A 268 -34.16 -2.31 10.74
N ASN A 269 -32.92 -1.81 10.79
CA ASN A 269 -31.93 -2.18 11.80
C ASN A 269 -31.09 -0.98 12.25
N SER A 270 -30.48 -1.13 13.42
CA SER A 270 -29.49 -0.19 13.93
C SER A 270 -28.28 -0.95 14.49
N TYR A 271 -27.07 -0.52 14.12
CA TYR A 271 -25.82 -1.17 14.50
C TYR A 271 -24.92 -0.19 15.25
N PHE A 272 -24.59 -0.51 16.50
CA PHE A 272 -23.67 0.31 17.29
C PHE A 272 -22.22 0.12 16.81
N LYS A 273 -21.58 1.19 16.35
CA LYS A 273 -20.20 1.21 15.83
C LYS A 273 -19.21 1.87 16.81
N GLY A 274 -19.56 2.01 18.08
CA GLY A 274 -18.76 2.63 19.12
C GLY A 274 -19.03 4.12 19.29
N SER A 275 -18.68 4.95 18.33
CA SER A 275 -18.90 6.41 18.37
C SER A 275 -20.20 6.88 17.70
N TYR A 276 -20.87 6.01 16.95
CA TYR A 276 -22.12 6.31 16.23
C TYR A 276 -22.97 5.05 16.05
N TRP A 277 -24.22 5.26 15.69
CA TRP A 277 -25.14 4.22 15.23
C TRP A 277 -25.27 4.26 13.73
N LEU A 278 -25.00 3.14 13.06
CA LEU A 278 -25.31 2.95 11.65
C LEU A 278 -26.76 2.49 11.53
N ILE A 279 -27.56 3.26 10.81
CA ILE A 279 -29.00 2.97 10.59
C ILE A 279 -29.16 2.34 9.20
N GLU A 280 -29.79 1.19 9.17
CA GLU A 280 -30.25 0.55 7.95
C GLU A 280 -31.75 0.86 7.78
N ALA A 281 -32.11 1.43 6.64
CA ALA A 281 -33.47 1.86 6.34
C ALA A 281 -33.80 1.67 4.86
N GLU A 282 -35.11 1.44 4.59
CA GLU A 282 -35.71 1.35 3.26
C GLU A 282 -36.66 2.50 2.98
#